data_53914606be3dcbed0e9cefa85aac1102
#
_entry.id   53914606be3dcbed0e9cefa85aac1102
#
_cell.length_a   1.000
_cell.length_b   1.000
_cell.length_c   1.000
_cell.angle_alpha   90.00
_cell.angle_beta   90.00
_cell.angle_gamma   90.00
#
_symmetry.space_group_name_H-M   'P 1'
#
loop_
_entity.id
_entity.type
_entity.pdbx_description
1 polymer ?
#
loop_
_entity_poly.entity_id
_entity_poly.type
_entity_poly.pdbx_seq_one_letter_code
_entity_poly.pdbx_strand_id
1 'polypeptide(L)'
;MLDGRCRVGRDLLSFGVPLLVLGDPAQLPPIQGGGFFTEVEPDAMLTEVHRQAKDNPIVRLSMDIRAGDYLEPGRYGESEVVRKADLDPERVINADQVLVGRNNTRRAYNMRMRERRGFKETMPEAGDKLVCLRNNRKKGLFNGGLWSVKERGGRKSGIMTMRLLPDDETATRGVKVSVRPECFTGGIEQIDWQRRKPYDEFDYGYVLTVHKAQGSQWDDVVLFDESFAFPYSRERWLYTGVTRAAKRLTVVM
;
A
#
# COMPACT_ATOMS: atom_id res chain seq x y z
N MET A 1 -20.24 -1.06 22.69
CA MET A 1 -20.58 -1.43 21.30
C MET A 1 -19.59 -2.51 20.88
N LEU A 2 -20.04 -3.72 20.61
CA LEU A 2 -19.18 -4.80 20.10
C LEU A 2 -18.71 -4.40 18.70
N ASP A 3 -17.40 -4.45 18.47
CA ASP A 3 -16.76 -4.16 17.19
C ASP A 3 -17.41 -5.01 16.09
N GLY A 4 -17.82 -4.39 14.99
CA GLY A 4 -18.52 -5.07 13.89
C GLY A 4 -17.73 -6.24 13.28
N ARG A 5 -16.41 -6.32 13.52
CA ARG A 5 -15.54 -7.42 13.06
C ARG A 5 -15.66 -8.66 13.93
N CYS A 6 -15.81 -8.51 15.25
CA CYS A 6 -16.13 -9.62 16.14
C CYS A 6 -17.48 -10.24 15.76
N ARG A 7 -18.40 -9.42 15.24
CA ARG A 7 -19.70 -9.90 14.76
C ARG A 7 -19.54 -10.78 13.51
N VAL A 8 -18.76 -10.33 12.51
CA VAL A 8 -18.53 -11.10 11.27
C VAL A 8 -17.90 -12.46 11.57
N GLY A 9 -16.90 -12.53 12.46
CA GLY A 9 -16.28 -13.80 12.85
C GLY A 9 -17.29 -14.76 13.51
N ARG A 10 -18.14 -14.27 14.42
CA ARG A 10 -19.19 -15.06 15.04
C ARG A 10 -20.26 -15.50 14.05
N ASP A 11 -20.66 -14.61 13.15
CA ASP A 11 -21.62 -14.92 12.09
C ASP A 11 -21.07 -16.05 11.19
N LEU A 12 -19.79 -16.01 10.83
CA LEU A 12 -19.13 -17.09 10.06
C LEU A 12 -19.16 -18.41 10.82
N LEU A 13 -18.79 -18.42 12.11
CA LEU A 13 -18.80 -19.63 12.94
C LEU A 13 -20.22 -20.17 13.14
N SER A 14 -21.25 -19.32 13.13
CA SER A 14 -22.63 -19.75 13.32
C SER A 14 -23.19 -20.62 12.19
N PHE A 15 -22.55 -20.62 11.02
CA PHE A 15 -22.92 -21.50 9.90
C PHE A 15 -22.59 -22.98 10.16
N GLY A 16 -21.76 -23.30 11.16
CA GLY A 16 -21.41 -24.67 11.52
C GLY A 16 -20.64 -25.45 10.45
N VAL A 17 -20.02 -24.76 9.51
CA VAL A 17 -19.18 -25.37 8.46
C VAL A 17 -17.71 -25.27 8.81
N PRO A 18 -16.86 -26.21 8.36
CA PRO A 18 -15.42 -26.11 8.55
C PRO A 18 -14.87 -24.81 7.97
N LEU A 19 -14.04 -24.11 8.73
CA LEU A 19 -13.39 -22.87 8.35
C LEU A 19 -11.88 -23.06 8.37
N LEU A 20 -11.23 -22.77 7.24
CA LEU A 20 -9.78 -22.64 7.17
C LEU A 20 -9.43 -21.14 7.14
N VAL A 21 -8.76 -20.67 8.16
CA VAL A 21 -8.28 -19.29 8.26
C VAL A 21 -6.78 -19.27 8.02
N LEU A 22 -6.36 -18.53 7.00
CA LEU A 22 -4.94 -18.32 6.68
C LEU A 22 -4.55 -16.89 7.04
N GLY A 23 -3.41 -16.73 7.70
CA GLY A 23 -2.90 -15.43 8.12
C GLY A 23 -1.42 -15.48 8.44
N ASP A 24 -0.82 -14.30 8.57
CA ASP A 24 0.57 -14.15 8.97
C ASP A 24 0.63 -13.20 10.19
N PRO A 25 0.92 -13.74 11.39
CA PRO A 25 0.97 -12.95 12.61
C PRO A 25 2.14 -11.97 12.67
N ALA A 26 3.14 -12.14 11.80
CA ALA A 26 4.26 -11.21 11.69
C ALA A 26 3.92 -9.95 10.87
N GLN A 27 2.82 -9.96 10.12
CA GLN A 27 2.35 -8.77 9.41
C GLN A 27 1.64 -7.79 10.35
N LEU A 28 1.51 -6.54 9.88
CA LEU A 28 0.78 -5.50 10.60
C LEU A 28 -0.68 -5.93 10.83
N PRO A 29 -1.19 -5.75 12.06
CA PRO A 29 -2.60 -5.94 12.32
C PRO A 29 -3.45 -4.86 11.63
N PRO A 30 -4.77 -5.05 11.50
CA PRO A 30 -5.67 -4.00 11.04
C PRO A 30 -5.55 -2.71 11.87
N ILE A 31 -5.62 -1.53 11.22
CA ILE A 31 -5.45 -0.22 11.87
C ILE A 31 -6.48 0.03 12.97
N GLN A 32 -7.68 -0.55 12.88
CA GLN A 32 -8.75 -0.41 13.87
C GLN A 32 -9.27 -1.79 14.28
N GLY A 33 -9.18 -2.07 15.58
CA GLY A 33 -9.65 -3.30 16.19
C GLY A 33 -8.78 -4.52 15.83
N GLY A 34 -8.66 -5.48 16.74
CA GLY A 34 -8.03 -6.77 16.46
C GLY A 34 -8.82 -7.59 15.44
N GLY A 35 -8.16 -8.43 14.69
CA GLY A 35 -8.84 -9.39 13.84
C GLY A 35 -9.38 -10.56 14.68
N PHE A 36 -10.64 -10.88 14.56
CA PHE A 36 -11.29 -11.96 15.33
C PHE A 36 -10.50 -13.27 15.32
N PHE A 37 -9.88 -13.60 14.19
CA PHE A 37 -9.09 -14.82 14.02
C PHE A 37 -7.57 -14.60 14.19
N THR A 38 -7.08 -13.37 14.23
CA THR A 38 -5.63 -13.10 14.30
C THR A 38 -5.11 -12.90 15.73
N GLU A 39 -6.01 -12.83 16.71
CA GLU A 39 -5.69 -12.74 18.14
C GLU A 39 -5.66 -14.12 18.83
N VAL A 40 -6.05 -15.16 18.11
CA VAL A 40 -6.04 -16.55 18.60
C VAL A 40 -4.72 -17.19 18.19
N GLU A 41 -4.17 -18.03 19.08
CA GLU A 41 -3.01 -18.85 18.75
C GLU A 41 -3.37 -19.76 17.57
N PRO A 42 -2.54 -19.81 16.51
CA PRO A 42 -2.83 -20.62 15.34
C PRO A 42 -2.75 -22.12 15.65
N ASP A 43 -3.68 -22.91 15.12
CA ASP A 43 -3.67 -24.38 15.24
C ASP A 43 -2.41 -25.00 14.60
N ALA A 44 -1.87 -24.34 13.56
CA ALA A 44 -0.62 -24.74 12.91
C ALA A 44 0.16 -23.51 12.44
N MET A 45 1.46 -23.48 12.71
CA MET A 45 2.37 -22.44 12.27
C MET A 45 3.34 -23.03 11.23
N LEU A 46 3.32 -22.48 10.01
CA LEU A 46 4.31 -22.80 9.00
C LEU A 46 5.60 -22.03 9.30
N THR A 47 6.60 -22.73 9.86
CA THR A 47 7.89 -22.13 10.25
C THR A 47 9.02 -22.50 9.29
N GLU A 48 8.85 -23.54 8.49
CA GLU A 48 9.86 -23.98 7.54
C GLU A 48 9.81 -23.18 6.25
N VAL A 49 10.92 -22.54 5.92
CA VAL A 49 11.13 -21.90 4.63
C VAL A 49 11.74 -22.92 3.67
N HIS A 50 11.10 -23.14 2.54
CA HIS A 50 11.61 -24.02 1.50
C HIS A 50 13.06 -23.64 1.11
N ARG A 51 13.93 -24.61 0.81
CA ARG A 51 15.35 -24.38 0.47
C ARG A 51 15.53 -23.29 -0.57
N GLN A 52 14.75 -23.33 -1.65
CA GLN A 52 14.81 -22.31 -2.73
C GLN A 52 14.43 -20.92 -2.25
N ALA A 53 13.57 -20.80 -1.24
CA ALA A 53 13.19 -19.50 -0.67
C ALA A 53 14.24 -18.98 0.32
N LYS A 54 15.05 -19.84 0.93
CA LYS A 54 16.15 -19.44 1.83
C LYS A 54 17.26 -18.66 1.10
N ASP A 55 17.45 -18.92 -0.18
CA ASP A 55 18.44 -18.21 -1.00
C ASP A 55 17.90 -16.86 -1.50
N ASN A 56 16.61 -16.59 -1.35
CA ASN A 56 16.02 -15.31 -1.72
C ASN A 56 16.39 -14.23 -0.69
N PRO A 57 17.09 -13.16 -1.10
CA PRO A 57 17.53 -12.09 -0.20
C PRO A 57 16.39 -11.42 0.57
N ILE A 58 15.22 -11.26 -0.06
CA ILE A 58 14.05 -10.63 0.56
C ILE A 58 13.50 -11.51 1.68
N VAL A 59 13.45 -12.83 1.45
CA VAL A 59 13.03 -13.79 2.47
C VAL A 59 14.00 -13.77 3.65
N ARG A 60 15.32 -13.74 3.40
CA ARG A 60 16.33 -13.64 4.46
C ARG A 60 16.15 -12.38 5.30
N LEU A 61 16.08 -11.20 4.66
CA LEU A 61 15.83 -9.93 5.35
C LEU A 61 14.52 -9.97 6.16
N SER A 62 13.48 -10.60 5.64
CA SER A 62 12.21 -10.72 6.36
C SER A 62 12.32 -11.64 7.58
N MET A 63 13.15 -12.69 7.52
CA MET A 63 13.41 -13.58 8.65
C MET A 63 14.26 -12.91 9.72
N ASP A 64 15.29 -12.15 9.33
CA ASP A 64 16.13 -11.37 10.26
C ASP A 64 15.26 -10.37 11.03
N ILE A 65 14.35 -9.67 10.34
CA ILE A 65 13.39 -8.76 11.00
C ILE A 65 12.49 -9.51 11.99
N ARG A 66 12.00 -10.71 11.64
CA ARG A 66 11.19 -11.53 12.56
C ARG A 66 11.97 -12.02 13.78
N ALA A 67 13.27 -12.23 13.63
CA ALA A 67 14.16 -12.60 14.73
C ALA A 67 14.48 -11.40 15.66
N GLY A 68 14.10 -10.18 15.26
CA GLY A 68 14.42 -8.95 15.99
C GLY A 68 15.79 -8.38 15.64
N ASP A 69 16.43 -8.90 14.58
CA ASP A 69 17.72 -8.42 14.14
C ASP A 69 17.61 -7.06 13.42
N TYR A 70 18.67 -6.27 13.53
CA TYR A 70 18.79 -5.01 12.82
C TYR A 70 19.22 -5.25 11.38
N LEU A 71 18.60 -4.52 10.44
CA LEU A 71 19.06 -4.50 9.07
C LEU A 71 20.37 -3.71 8.97
N GLU A 72 21.41 -4.34 8.46
CA GLU A 72 22.69 -3.68 8.24
C GLU A 72 22.80 -3.15 6.80
N PRO A 73 23.39 -1.93 6.60
CA PRO A 73 23.68 -1.44 5.27
C PRO A 73 24.56 -2.41 4.49
N GLY A 74 24.16 -2.74 3.27
CA GLY A 74 24.90 -3.68 2.42
C GLY A 74 24.08 -4.18 1.25
N ARG A 75 24.71 -5.01 0.43
CA ARG A 75 24.06 -5.71 -0.69
C ARG A 75 23.64 -7.13 -0.30
N TYR A 76 22.44 -7.48 -0.70
CA TYR A 76 21.78 -8.76 -0.45
C TYR A 76 21.26 -9.32 -1.79
N GLY A 77 22.16 -9.85 -2.60
CA GLY A 77 21.86 -10.24 -3.97
C GLY A 77 21.46 -9.03 -4.82
N GLU A 78 20.26 -9.07 -5.39
CA GLU A 78 19.68 -7.94 -6.15
C GLU A 78 19.06 -6.85 -5.24
N SER A 79 18.92 -7.14 -3.95
CA SER A 79 18.38 -6.22 -2.96
C SER A 79 19.49 -5.51 -2.20
N GLU A 80 19.16 -4.42 -1.51
CA GLU A 80 20.11 -3.64 -0.75
C GLU A 80 19.47 -2.92 0.43
N VAL A 81 20.29 -2.65 1.44
CA VAL A 81 19.97 -1.75 2.54
C VAL A 81 20.97 -0.58 2.47
N VAL A 82 20.46 0.63 2.33
CA VAL A 82 21.31 1.82 2.13
C VAL A 82 20.95 2.92 3.13
N ARG A 83 21.95 3.74 3.47
CA ARG A 83 21.69 4.97 4.19
C ARG A 83 21.07 6.00 3.25
N LYS A 84 20.23 6.87 3.79
CA LYS A 84 19.59 7.92 2.97
C LYS A 84 20.59 8.82 2.22
N ALA A 85 21.79 9.03 2.79
CA ALA A 85 22.85 9.81 2.15
C ALA A 85 23.45 9.13 0.91
N ASP A 86 23.39 7.80 0.86
CA ASP A 86 24.00 6.98 -0.18
C ASP A 86 22.97 6.52 -1.24
N LEU A 87 21.70 6.93 -1.08
CA LEU A 87 20.61 6.56 -1.95
C LEU A 87 20.73 7.26 -3.32
N ASP A 88 20.78 6.49 -4.39
CA ASP A 88 20.61 7.02 -5.74
C ASP A 88 19.14 7.47 -5.95
N PRO A 89 18.88 8.75 -6.24
CA PRO A 89 17.54 9.24 -6.52
C PRO A 89 16.83 8.52 -7.68
N GLU A 90 17.57 8.11 -8.70
CA GLU A 90 17.01 7.38 -9.85
C GLU A 90 16.45 6.02 -9.44
N ARG A 91 17.03 5.40 -8.42
CA ARG A 91 16.53 4.15 -7.85
C ARG A 91 15.09 4.30 -7.34
N VAL A 92 14.76 5.45 -6.74
CA VAL A 92 13.40 5.76 -6.24
C VAL A 92 12.43 6.04 -7.38
N ILE A 93 12.88 6.76 -8.41
CA ILE A 93 12.03 7.15 -9.55
C ILE A 93 11.64 5.94 -10.38
N ASN A 94 12.56 4.98 -10.53
CA ASN A 94 12.40 3.81 -11.39
C ASN A 94 11.80 2.59 -10.67
N ALA A 95 11.56 2.65 -9.36
CA ALA A 95 10.88 1.57 -8.63
C ALA A 95 9.42 1.43 -9.05
N ASP A 96 8.90 0.20 -9.07
CA ASP A 96 7.48 -0.06 -9.32
C ASP A 96 6.61 0.57 -8.23
N GLN A 97 7.11 0.49 -6.97
CA GLN A 97 6.42 1.09 -5.84
C GLN A 97 7.38 1.62 -4.78
N VAL A 98 7.08 2.80 -4.27
CA VAL A 98 7.77 3.38 -3.11
C VAL A 98 6.86 3.29 -1.88
N LEU A 99 7.43 2.83 -0.77
CA LEU A 99 6.73 2.64 0.50
C LEU A 99 7.32 3.51 1.60
N VAL A 100 6.45 4.06 2.44
CA VAL A 100 6.79 4.92 3.59
C VAL A 100 5.90 4.60 4.79
N GLY A 101 6.18 5.16 5.95
CA GLY A 101 5.35 4.98 7.15
C GLY A 101 4.25 6.03 7.28
N ARG A 102 4.62 7.30 7.13
CA ARG A 102 3.77 8.43 7.51
C ARG A 102 3.05 9.07 6.33
N ASN A 103 1.82 9.51 6.55
CA ASN A 103 1.03 10.19 5.52
C ASN A 103 1.67 11.51 5.04
N ASN A 104 2.35 12.25 5.92
CA ASN A 104 3.03 13.48 5.52
C ASN A 104 4.21 13.20 4.57
N THR A 105 5.01 12.17 4.87
CA THR A 105 6.10 11.71 3.98
C THR A 105 5.53 11.24 2.65
N ARG A 106 4.46 10.45 2.68
CA ARG A 106 3.76 9.97 1.49
C ARG A 106 3.31 11.11 0.59
N ARG A 107 2.65 12.12 1.16
CA ARG A 107 2.17 13.30 0.39
C ARG A 107 3.34 14.07 -0.23
N ALA A 108 4.37 14.38 0.56
CA ALA A 108 5.55 15.10 0.08
C ALA A 108 6.28 14.35 -1.05
N TYR A 109 6.43 13.04 -0.90
CA TYR A 109 7.12 12.22 -1.89
C TYR A 109 6.30 12.03 -3.16
N ASN A 110 4.98 11.87 -3.06
CA ASN A 110 4.10 11.85 -4.24
C ASN A 110 4.24 13.12 -5.07
N MET A 111 4.28 14.29 -4.43
CA MET A 111 4.48 15.57 -5.16
C MET A 111 5.86 15.64 -5.82
N ARG A 112 6.93 15.24 -5.11
CA ARG A 112 8.29 15.17 -5.68
C ARG A 112 8.39 14.19 -6.85
N MET A 113 7.75 13.02 -6.75
CA MET A 113 7.71 12.04 -7.84
C MET A 113 7.02 12.61 -9.08
N ARG A 114 5.93 13.34 -8.89
CA ARG A 114 5.23 14.03 -9.98
C ARG A 114 6.10 15.11 -10.63
N GLU A 115 6.73 15.96 -9.83
CA GLU A 115 7.67 16.99 -10.34
C GLU A 115 8.79 16.37 -11.17
N ARG A 116 9.42 15.29 -10.68
CA ARG A 116 10.48 14.56 -11.38
C ARG A 116 10.00 13.92 -12.69
N ARG A 117 8.74 13.55 -12.78
CA ARG A 117 8.09 13.02 -14.01
C ARG A 117 7.58 14.13 -14.93
N GLY A 118 7.77 15.41 -14.58
CA GLY A 118 7.43 16.56 -15.41
C GLY A 118 5.99 17.06 -15.23
N PHE A 119 5.20 16.51 -14.30
CA PHE A 119 3.87 17.02 -13.99
C PHE A 119 3.98 18.34 -13.22
N LYS A 120 3.25 19.34 -13.66
CA LYS A 120 3.35 20.72 -13.12
C LYS A 120 2.11 21.15 -12.34
N GLU A 121 0.95 20.62 -12.69
CA GLU A 121 -0.29 21.00 -12.04
C GLU A 121 -0.49 20.24 -10.72
N THR A 122 -1.22 20.84 -9.79
CA THR A 122 -1.62 20.20 -8.53
C THR A 122 -2.70 19.14 -8.73
N MET A 123 -3.42 19.21 -9.85
CA MET A 123 -4.46 18.24 -10.23
C MET A 123 -3.86 17.12 -11.09
N PRO A 124 -4.45 15.91 -11.06
CA PRO A 124 -3.98 14.81 -11.90
C PRO A 124 -3.98 15.16 -13.39
N GLU A 125 -2.93 14.75 -14.07
CA GLU A 125 -2.73 14.90 -15.51
C GLU A 125 -2.70 13.52 -16.17
N ALA A 126 -2.83 13.47 -17.48
CA ALA A 126 -2.71 12.19 -18.22
C ALA A 126 -1.33 11.56 -17.97
N GLY A 127 -1.30 10.28 -17.61
CA GLY A 127 -0.10 9.55 -17.19
C GLY A 127 0.14 9.52 -15.68
N ASP A 128 -0.59 10.31 -14.88
CA ASP A 128 -0.45 10.23 -13.42
C ASP A 128 -0.89 8.86 -12.87
N LYS A 129 -0.14 8.35 -11.89
CA LYS A 129 -0.46 7.13 -11.14
C LYS A 129 -1.31 7.48 -9.91
N LEU A 130 -2.46 6.83 -9.80
CA LEU A 130 -3.42 7.05 -8.72
C LEU A 130 -3.68 5.77 -7.93
N VAL A 131 -4.05 5.92 -6.67
CA VAL A 131 -4.56 4.85 -5.83
C VAL A 131 -6.02 5.09 -5.49
N CYS A 132 -6.86 4.07 -5.65
CA CYS A 132 -8.26 4.11 -5.25
C CYS A 132 -8.37 4.07 -3.72
N LEU A 133 -9.15 4.97 -3.14
CA LEU A 133 -9.33 5.07 -1.68
C LEU A 133 -10.65 4.46 -1.18
N ARG A 134 -11.57 4.17 -2.09
CA ARG A 134 -12.90 3.66 -1.73
C ARG A 134 -13.46 2.71 -2.76
N ASN A 135 -14.04 1.61 -2.27
CA ASN A 135 -14.69 0.62 -3.13
C ASN A 135 -15.90 1.22 -3.87
N ASN A 136 -15.96 0.97 -5.18
CA ASN A 136 -17.14 1.17 -6.00
C ASN A 136 -17.31 -0.07 -6.92
N ARG A 137 -18.00 -1.09 -6.40
CA ARG A 137 -18.17 -2.38 -7.09
C ARG A 137 -18.82 -2.24 -8.47
N LYS A 138 -19.73 -1.27 -8.65
CA LYS A 138 -20.40 -1.03 -9.93
C LYS A 138 -19.43 -0.60 -11.03
N LYS A 139 -18.32 0.03 -10.64
CA LYS A 139 -17.25 0.49 -11.54
C LYS A 139 -16.01 -0.42 -11.54
N GLY A 140 -15.99 -1.48 -10.72
CA GLY A 140 -14.80 -2.31 -10.55
C GLY A 140 -13.67 -1.62 -9.78
N LEU A 141 -13.97 -0.58 -9.01
CA LEU A 141 -12.99 0.13 -8.20
C LEU A 141 -12.87 -0.53 -6.82
N PHE A 142 -11.65 -0.88 -6.45
CA PHE A 142 -11.34 -1.46 -5.13
C PHE A 142 -10.32 -0.60 -4.39
N ASN A 143 -10.53 -0.44 -3.09
CA ASN A 143 -9.60 0.30 -2.23
C ASN A 143 -8.20 -0.34 -2.28
N GLY A 144 -7.18 0.49 -2.52
CA GLY A 144 -5.80 0.06 -2.72
C GLY A 144 -5.42 -0.22 -4.18
N GLY A 145 -6.39 -0.39 -5.08
CA GLY A 145 -6.12 -0.61 -6.50
C GLY A 145 -5.42 0.60 -7.13
N LEU A 146 -4.41 0.31 -7.97
CA LEU A 146 -3.63 1.32 -8.69
C LEU A 146 -4.21 1.54 -10.08
N TRP A 147 -4.14 2.79 -10.53
CA TRP A 147 -4.75 3.25 -11.77
C TRP A 147 -3.88 4.32 -12.42
N SER A 148 -3.87 4.36 -13.74
CA SER A 148 -3.24 5.42 -14.53
C SER A 148 -4.30 6.35 -15.12
N VAL A 149 -4.06 7.66 -15.08
CA VAL A 149 -4.93 8.64 -15.73
C VAL A 149 -4.72 8.57 -17.24
N LYS A 150 -5.71 8.10 -17.98
CA LYS A 150 -5.69 8.12 -19.45
C LYS A 150 -6.03 9.50 -19.98
N GLU A 151 -7.03 10.13 -19.38
CA GLU A 151 -7.56 11.40 -19.82
C GLU A 151 -8.17 12.16 -18.63
N ARG A 152 -7.86 13.44 -18.53
CA ARG A 152 -8.55 14.37 -17.63
C ARG A 152 -9.69 15.05 -18.38
N GLY A 153 -10.90 14.84 -17.93
CA GLY A 153 -12.07 15.55 -18.42
C GLY A 153 -12.26 16.92 -17.79
N GLY A 154 -13.34 17.58 -18.15
CA GLY A 154 -13.68 18.90 -17.62
C GLY A 154 -14.06 18.88 -16.13
N ARG A 155 -14.10 20.09 -15.56
CA ARG A 155 -14.61 20.34 -14.21
C ARG A 155 -16.01 20.98 -14.30
N LYS A 156 -17.00 20.36 -13.65
CA LYS A 156 -18.38 20.89 -13.57
C LYS A 156 -18.86 20.91 -12.13
N SER A 157 -19.39 22.03 -11.68
CA SER A 157 -19.90 22.20 -10.30
C SER A 157 -18.89 21.78 -9.22
N GLY A 158 -17.59 22.08 -9.43
CA GLY A 158 -16.53 21.71 -8.50
C GLY A 158 -16.06 20.27 -8.59
N ILE A 159 -16.66 19.41 -9.39
CA ILE A 159 -16.32 18.00 -9.57
C ILE A 159 -15.51 17.82 -10.85
N MET A 160 -14.39 17.10 -10.74
CA MET A 160 -13.52 16.74 -11.84
C MET A 160 -13.87 15.34 -12.35
N THR A 161 -13.85 15.17 -13.66
CA THR A 161 -14.01 13.84 -14.27
C THR A 161 -12.68 13.36 -14.86
N MET A 162 -12.43 12.06 -14.78
CA MET A 162 -11.26 11.43 -15.39
C MET A 162 -11.64 10.09 -15.99
N ARG A 163 -10.87 9.65 -16.97
CA ARG A 163 -10.87 8.28 -17.46
C ARG A 163 -9.60 7.60 -16.97
N LEU A 164 -9.74 6.53 -16.22
CA LEU A 164 -8.64 5.79 -15.62
C LEU A 164 -8.50 4.42 -16.28
N LEU A 165 -7.27 3.94 -16.40
CA LEU A 165 -6.95 2.55 -16.73
C LEU A 165 -6.39 1.87 -15.48
N PRO A 166 -6.76 0.61 -15.18
CA PRO A 166 -6.07 -0.14 -14.14
C PRO A 166 -4.57 -0.24 -14.47
N ASP A 167 -3.75 -0.30 -13.44
CA ASP A 167 -2.29 -0.49 -13.57
C ASP A 167 -1.94 -1.95 -13.95
N ASP A 168 -2.94 -2.77 -14.25
CA ASP A 168 -2.81 -4.11 -14.76
C ASP A 168 -2.69 -4.08 -16.28
N GLU A 169 -1.57 -4.58 -16.81
CA GLU A 169 -1.24 -4.60 -18.24
C GLU A 169 -2.29 -5.31 -19.12
N THR A 170 -3.16 -6.13 -18.53
CA THR A 170 -4.20 -6.89 -19.24
C THR A 170 -5.45 -6.06 -19.52
N ALA A 171 -5.62 -4.91 -18.86
CA ALA A 171 -6.87 -4.15 -18.91
C ALA A 171 -6.87 -3.11 -20.04
N THR A 172 -7.71 -3.34 -21.04
CA THR A 172 -7.89 -2.44 -22.21
C THR A 172 -9.00 -1.40 -22.01
N ARG A 173 -9.88 -1.60 -21.03
CA ARG A 173 -11.09 -0.79 -20.87
C ARG A 173 -10.96 0.20 -19.70
N GLY A 174 -10.92 1.48 -20.04
CA GLY A 174 -10.88 2.56 -19.04
C GLY A 174 -12.22 2.78 -18.33
N VAL A 175 -12.16 3.21 -17.07
CA VAL A 175 -13.30 3.54 -16.22
C VAL A 175 -13.43 5.04 -16.07
N LYS A 176 -14.64 5.58 -16.23
CA LYS A 176 -14.93 6.99 -15.98
C LYS A 176 -15.23 7.20 -14.49
N VAL A 177 -14.49 8.10 -13.87
CA VAL A 177 -14.64 8.47 -12.47
C VAL A 177 -15.00 9.94 -12.33
N SER A 178 -15.64 10.26 -11.21
CA SER A 178 -15.98 11.65 -10.81
C SER A 178 -15.42 11.87 -9.42
N VAL A 179 -14.50 12.81 -9.28
CA VAL A 179 -13.69 13.02 -8.06
C VAL A 179 -13.75 14.46 -7.60
N ARG A 180 -13.69 14.65 -6.30
CA ARG A 180 -13.50 15.98 -5.73
C ARG A 180 -12.03 16.39 -5.79
N PRO A 181 -11.69 17.63 -6.22
CA PRO A 181 -10.31 18.12 -6.21
C PRO A 181 -9.64 18.06 -4.85
N GLU A 182 -10.42 18.16 -3.78
CA GLU A 182 -9.94 18.09 -2.40
C GLU A 182 -9.26 16.76 -2.06
N CYS A 183 -9.50 15.71 -2.84
CA CYS A 183 -8.75 14.45 -2.76
C CYS A 183 -7.24 14.67 -2.97
N PHE A 184 -6.86 15.60 -3.85
CA PHE A 184 -5.48 15.83 -4.27
C PHE A 184 -4.83 17.05 -3.58
N THR A 185 -5.64 18.04 -3.15
CA THR A 185 -5.15 19.23 -2.45
C THR A 185 -5.13 19.08 -0.92
N GLY A 186 -5.68 17.99 -0.41
CA GLY A 186 -5.98 17.81 1.01
C GLY A 186 -7.34 18.42 1.38
N GLY A 187 -7.85 18.06 2.54
CA GLY A 187 -9.13 18.58 3.03
C GLY A 187 -10.35 17.75 2.66
N ILE A 188 -10.21 16.65 1.94
CA ILE A 188 -11.34 15.74 1.65
C ILE A 188 -11.99 15.22 2.95
N GLU A 189 -11.22 15.04 4.01
CA GLU A 189 -11.69 14.59 5.31
C GLU A 189 -12.54 15.63 6.04
N GLN A 190 -12.39 16.91 5.68
CA GLN A 190 -13.18 18.02 6.22
C GLN A 190 -14.56 18.14 5.56
N ILE A 191 -14.76 17.47 4.43
CA ILE A 191 -16.02 17.44 3.72
C ILE A 191 -16.93 16.40 4.34
N ASP A 192 -18.16 16.82 4.64
CA ASP A 192 -19.20 15.92 5.15
C ASP A 192 -19.38 14.68 4.28
N TRP A 193 -19.57 13.54 4.92
CA TRP A 193 -19.70 12.24 4.26
C TRP A 193 -20.81 12.22 3.21
N GLN A 194 -21.97 12.82 3.48
CA GLN A 194 -23.10 12.83 2.55
C GLN A 194 -22.75 13.56 1.24
N ARG A 195 -21.91 14.60 1.33
CA ARG A 195 -21.44 15.38 0.18
C ARG A 195 -20.36 14.69 -0.64
N ARG A 196 -19.59 13.77 -0.05
CA ARG A 196 -18.53 13.05 -0.77
C ARG A 196 -18.94 11.65 -1.23
N LYS A 197 -19.94 11.04 -0.57
CA LYS A 197 -20.44 9.69 -0.88
C LYS A 197 -20.78 9.44 -2.36
N PRO A 198 -21.37 10.41 -3.13
CA PRO A 198 -21.70 10.20 -4.54
C PRO A 198 -20.48 10.11 -5.47
N TYR A 199 -19.30 10.52 -5.02
CA TYR A 199 -18.11 10.64 -5.85
C TYR A 199 -17.09 9.56 -5.53
N ASP A 200 -16.24 9.22 -6.52
CA ASP A 200 -15.12 8.30 -6.31
C ASP A 200 -13.98 9.03 -5.58
N GLU A 201 -13.17 8.31 -4.82
CA GLU A 201 -12.07 8.89 -4.04
C GLU A 201 -10.74 8.26 -4.48
N PHE A 202 -9.78 9.14 -4.83
CA PHE A 202 -8.44 8.77 -5.27
C PHE A 202 -7.40 9.68 -4.64
N ASP A 203 -6.16 9.22 -4.59
CA ASP A 203 -4.98 10.00 -4.26
C ASP A 203 -3.83 9.58 -5.18
N TYR A 204 -2.70 10.29 -5.15
CA TYR A 204 -1.52 9.87 -5.91
C TYR A 204 -0.97 8.55 -5.40
N GLY A 205 -0.59 7.67 -6.33
CA GLY A 205 -0.23 6.27 -6.09
C GLY A 205 1.26 5.95 -6.25
N TYR A 206 2.13 6.94 -6.52
CA TYR A 206 3.57 6.70 -6.65
C TYR A 206 4.21 6.24 -5.34
N VAL A 207 3.74 6.79 -4.23
CA VAL A 207 4.20 6.47 -2.89
C VAL A 207 3.01 6.09 -2.03
N LEU A 208 3.06 4.92 -1.40
CA LEU A 208 2.04 4.41 -0.49
C LEU A 208 2.59 4.27 0.92
N THR A 209 1.71 4.26 1.91
CA THR A 209 2.12 3.80 3.25
C THR A 209 2.15 2.26 3.26
N VAL A 210 3.03 1.68 4.08
CA VAL A 210 3.10 0.22 4.27
C VAL A 210 1.72 -0.36 4.63
N HIS A 211 0.96 0.32 5.50
CA HIS A 211 -0.40 -0.09 5.83
C HIS A 211 -1.33 -0.16 4.60
N LYS A 212 -1.18 0.78 3.68
CA LYS A 212 -2.00 0.81 2.47
C LYS A 212 -1.55 -0.20 1.42
N ALA A 213 -0.29 -0.61 1.48
CA ALA A 213 0.31 -1.61 0.61
C ALA A 213 0.01 -3.06 1.04
N GLN A 214 -0.62 -3.28 2.20
CA GLN A 214 -1.02 -4.62 2.64
C GLN A 214 -1.92 -5.29 1.59
N GLY A 215 -1.61 -6.55 1.27
CA GLY A 215 -2.32 -7.33 0.25
C GLY A 215 -1.84 -7.09 -1.18
N SER A 216 -0.95 -6.13 -1.43
CA SER A 216 -0.33 -5.89 -2.72
C SER A 216 1.13 -6.36 -2.74
N GLN A 217 1.67 -6.59 -3.93
CA GLN A 217 3.07 -6.97 -4.15
C GLN A 217 3.56 -6.37 -5.47
N TRP A 218 4.84 -6.02 -5.55
CA TRP A 218 5.49 -5.47 -6.74
C TRP A 218 6.86 -6.11 -6.94
N ASP A 219 7.32 -6.16 -8.16
CA ASP A 219 8.62 -6.76 -8.48
C ASP A 219 9.75 -5.96 -7.85
N ASP A 220 9.67 -4.65 -7.87
CA ASP A 220 10.70 -3.74 -7.42
C ASP A 220 10.17 -2.68 -6.44
N VAL A 221 10.62 -2.74 -5.19
CA VAL A 221 10.16 -1.85 -4.11
C VAL A 221 11.30 -1.06 -3.50
N VAL A 222 11.06 0.22 -3.26
CA VAL A 222 11.88 1.05 -2.36
C VAL A 222 11.09 1.33 -1.09
N LEU A 223 11.62 0.89 0.05
CA LEU A 223 11.05 1.07 1.37
C LEU A 223 11.88 2.08 2.17
N PHE A 224 11.33 3.24 2.48
CA PHE A 224 11.94 4.16 3.45
C PHE A 224 11.57 3.73 4.86
N ASP A 225 12.56 3.38 5.66
CA ASP A 225 12.35 2.95 7.05
C ASP A 225 11.86 4.12 7.91
N GLU A 226 10.58 4.16 8.15
CA GLU A 226 9.92 5.02 9.13
C GLU A 226 9.31 4.19 10.28
N SER A 227 9.85 2.99 10.55
CA SER A 227 9.37 2.09 11.61
C SER A 227 9.41 2.71 13.01
N PHE A 228 10.28 3.70 13.21
CA PHE A 228 10.36 4.49 14.45
C PHE A 228 9.03 5.19 14.79
N ALA A 229 8.18 5.46 13.81
CA ALA A 229 6.86 6.03 14.02
C ALA A 229 5.84 5.01 14.59
N PHE A 230 6.21 3.74 14.68
CA PHE A 230 5.36 2.63 15.10
C PHE A 230 6.03 1.78 16.21
N PRO A 231 6.34 2.36 17.38
CA PRO A 231 7.20 1.72 18.38
C PRO A 231 6.66 0.36 18.88
N TYR A 232 5.33 0.20 18.94
CA TYR A 232 4.69 -1.06 19.39
C TYR A 232 4.54 -2.12 18.30
N SER A 233 4.87 -1.79 17.05
CA SER A 233 4.73 -2.69 15.89
C SER A 233 5.85 -2.51 14.88
N ARG A 234 7.03 -2.06 15.34
CA ARG A 234 8.19 -1.74 14.48
C ARG A 234 8.58 -2.90 13.58
N GLU A 235 8.78 -4.06 14.14
CA GLU A 235 9.18 -5.28 13.41
C GLU A 235 8.10 -5.71 12.43
N ARG A 236 6.84 -5.71 12.86
CA ARG A 236 5.70 -6.04 11.99
C ARG A 236 5.57 -5.06 10.83
N TRP A 237 5.87 -3.77 11.08
CA TRP A 237 5.84 -2.75 10.05
C TRP A 237 6.95 -2.98 9.01
N LEU A 238 8.19 -3.20 9.45
CA LEU A 238 9.32 -3.52 8.57
C LEU A 238 9.07 -4.81 7.79
N TYR A 239 8.69 -5.87 8.47
CA TYR A 239 8.35 -7.15 7.87
C TYR A 239 7.28 -7.01 6.79
N THR A 240 6.19 -6.30 7.11
CA THR A 240 5.12 -6.06 6.13
C THR A 240 5.64 -5.29 4.92
N GLY A 241 6.47 -4.26 5.13
CA GLY A 241 7.05 -3.45 4.06
C GLY A 241 7.99 -4.26 3.15
N VAL A 242 8.91 -5.01 3.74
CA VAL A 242 9.89 -5.85 3.03
C VAL A 242 9.20 -6.92 2.19
N THR A 243 8.18 -7.58 2.73
CA THR A 243 7.43 -8.62 2.03
C THR A 243 6.53 -8.11 0.90
N ARG A 244 6.52 -6.81 0.63
CA ARG A 244 5.84 -6.24 -0.57
C ARG A 244 6.68 -6.37 -1.83
N ALA A 245 7.97 -6.63 -1.72
CA ALA A 245 8.84 -6.85 -2.87
C ALA A 245 8.84 -8.33 -3.27
N ALA A 246 8.74 -8.58 -4.59
CA ALA A 246 8.83 -9.95 -5.14
C ALA A 246 10.23 -10.30 -5.64
N LYS A 247 10.94 -9.35 -6.29
CA LYS A 247 12.25 -9.60 -6.92
C LYS A 247 13.35 -8.73 -6.34
N ARG A 248 13.13 -7.43 -6.21
CA ARG A 248 14.15 -6.46 -5.77
C ARG A 248 13.61 -5.53 -4.70
N LEU A 249 14.41 -5.31 -3.68
CA LEU A 249 14.10 -4.45 -2.55
C LEU A 249 15.27 -3.50 -2.27
N THR A 250 14.99 -2.21 -2.11
CA THR A 250 15.92 -1.26 -1.50
C THR A 250 15.30 -0.74 -0.21
N VAL A 251 15.93 -1.03 0.92
CA VAL A 251 15.55 -0.44 2.22
C VAL A 251 16.42 0.79 2.46
N VAL A 252 15.80 1.94 2.71
CA VAL A 252 16.47 3.22 2.97
C VAL A 252 16.34 3.57 4.44
N MET A 253 17.48 3.62 5.14
CA MET A 253 17.58 3.92 6.57
C MET A 253 17.96 5.38 6.84
#